data_72f8271dfaa01febd39d85c9257e8728
#
_entry.id   72f8271dfaa01febd39d85c9257e8728
#
_cell.length_a   1.000
_cell.length_b   1.000
_cell.length_c   1.000
_cell.angle_alpha   90.00
_cell.angle_beta   90.00
_cell.angle_gamma   90.00
#
_symmetry.space_group_name_H-M   'P 1'
#
loop_
_entity.id
_entity.type
_entity.pdbx_description
1 polymer ?
#
loop_
_entity_poly.entity_id
_entity_poly.type
_entity_poly.pdbx_seq_one_letter_code
_entity_poly.pdbx_strand_id
1 'polypeptide(L)'
;MHISFERTDEETPRGTVLLSHGYAEHSGRYVHLRSALTRAGYDVAFYDHVGHGTSEGPRARVDVGALIRNFGDARRATLAHARTPDLFLFGHSMGGIIAAASTILDPTRLRGTVLSAPALRPLPHVSPSRARRLLPVARISPGLVVAKGASEMQVSPLSRDPQVQRDFDADPLTYKGGVPILTGATMILQGDEVLQRADRLTTPTLVMHGSGDLLADLRGSRDFVRAARGAHPDADVHLRIVDGAYHELFNEPEGPGLIRDIIIWLGEH
;
A
#
# COMPACT_ATOMS: atom_id res chain seq x y z
N MET A 1 10.98 6.18 -13.98
CA MET A 1 10.86 5.53 -12.66
C MET A 1 12.19 4.89 -12.33
N HIS A 2 12.77 5.19 -11.19
CA HIS A 2 14.01 4.62 -10.69
C HIS A 2 13.70 3.63 -9.56
N ILE A 3 14.17 2.39 -9.67
CA ILE A 3 14.03 1.37 -8.61
C ILE A 3 15.33 1.34 -7.82
N SER A 4 15.21 1.56 -6.51
CA SER A 4 16.31 1.44 -5.56
C SER A 4 16.26 0.07 -4.88
N PHE A 5 17.43 -0.42 -4.46
CA PHE A 5 17.56 -1.68 -3.75
C PHE A 5 18.35 -1.48 -2.45
N GLU A 6 17.84 -2.02 -1.36
CA GLU A 6 18.60 -2.35 -0.18
C GLU A 6 18.86 -3.86 -0.20
N ARG A 7 20.13 -4.24 -0.22
CA ARG A 7 20.55 -5.64 -0.33
C ARG A 7 20.86 -6.22 1.05
N THR A 8 20.43 -7.45 1.28
CA THR A 8 20.92 -8.21 2.43
C THR A 8 22.38 -8.59 2.23
N ASP A 9 23.11 -8.79 3.34
CA ASP A 9 24.51 -9.28 3.33
C ASP A 9 24.60 -10.78 2.99
N GLU A 10 23.46 -11.49 2.97
CA GLU A 10 23.40 -12.90 2.56
C GLU A 10 23.79 -13.03 1.08
N GLU A 11 24.64 -13.99 0.76
CA GLU A 11 25.05 -14.29 -0.62
C GLU A 11 23.84 -14.67 -1.48
N THR A 12 22.96 -15.52 -0.93
CA THR A 12 21.68 -15.90 -1.55
C THR A 12 20.55 -15.39 -0.69
N PRO A 13 19.83 -14.33 -1.10
CA PRO A 13 18.71 -13.83 -0.33
C PRO A 13 17.54 -14.82 -0.34
N ARG A 14 16.72 -14.75 0.72
CA ARG A 14 15.48 -15.56 0.86
C ARG A 14 14.39 -15.15 -0.14
N GLY A 15 14.54 -13.99 -0.76
CA GLY A 15 13.63 -13.42 -1.75
C GLY A 15 13.83 -11.91 -1.88
N THR A 16 13.05 -11.30 -2.77
CA THR A 16 13.01 -9.84 -2.93
C THR A 16 11.63 -9.32 -2.55
N VAL A 17 11.55 -8.32 -1.69
CA VAL A 17 10.29 -7.62 -1.33
C VAL A 17 10.22 -6.32 -2.14
N LEU A 18 9.21 -6.16 -3.01
CA LEU A 18 8.93 -4.90 -3.70
C LEU A 18 7.91 -4.08 -2.90
N LEU A 19 8.31 -2.88 -2.46
CA LEU A 19 7.53 -1.98 -1.63
C LEU A 19 6.78 -0.95 -2.46
N SER A 20 5.47 -0.80 -2.19
CA SER A 20 4.56 0.23 -2.71
C SER A 20 4.05 1.08 -1.56
N HIS A 21 4.49 2.33 -1.48
CA HIS A 21 4.12 3.29 -0.42
C HIS A 21 2.71 3.87 -0.62
N GLY A 22 2.18 4.56 0.41
CA GLY A 22 0.85 5.15 0.42
C GLY A 22 0.73 6.50 -0.29
N TYR A 23 -0.47 7.08 -0.20
CA TYR A 23 -0.75 8.42 -0.70
C TYR A 23 -0.08 9.49 0.18
N ALA A 24 0.38 10.59 -0.43
CA ALA A 24 0.97 11.76 0.22
C ALA A 24 2.32 11.53 0.94
N GLU A 25 2.89 10.34 0.83
CA GLU A 25 4.16 9.96 1.44
C GLU A 25 5.19 9.48 0.40
N HIS A 26 6.24 8.80 0.84
CA HIS A 26 7.30 8.27 -0.02
C HIS A 26 7.99 7.05 0.61
N SER A 27 8.76 6.33 -0.20
CA SER A 27 9.46 5.10 0.21
C SER A 27 10.48 5.28 1.34
N GLY A 28 10.98 6.50 1.55
CA GLY A 28 11.92 6.83 2.64
C GLY A 28 11.33 6.65 4.03
N ARG A 29 10.00 6.71 4.19
CA ARG A 29 9.33 6.51 5.49
C ARG A 29 9.32 5.06 5.97
N TYR A 30 9.76 4.13 5.14
CA TYR A 30 9.80 2.69 5.43
C TYR A 30 11.17 2.17 5.83
N VAL A 31 12.10 3.04 6.23
CA VAL A 31 13.48 2.65 6.58
C VAL A 31 13.54 1.54 7.64
N HIS A 32 12.68 1.60 8.66
CA HIS A 32 12.65 0.59 9.73
C HIS A 32 12.21 -0.79 9.21
N LEU A 33 11.16 -0.84 8.38
CA LEU A 33 10.71 -2.07 7.74
C LEU A 33 11.78 -2.63 6.79
N ARG A 34 12.33 -1.78 5.91
CA ARG A 34 13.36 -2.18 4.93
C ARG A 34 14.59 -2.75 5.63
N SER A 35 15.11 -2.03 6.64
CA SER A 35 16.26 -2.49 7.42
C SER A 35 16.00 -3.78 8.20
N ALA A 36 14.77 -4.01 8.67
CA ALA A 36 14.42 -5.25 9.34
C ALA A 36 14.36 -6.42 8.35
N LEU A 37 13.79 -6.21 7.16
CA LEU A 37 13.75 -7.20 6.09
C LEU A 37 15.15 -7.57 5.58
N THR A 38 16.03 -6.58 5.37
CA THR A 38 17.41 -6.87 4.92
C THR A 38 18.20 -7.65 5.95
N ARG A 39 18.07 -7.32 7.25
CA ARG A 39 18.66 -8.11 8.33
C ARG A 39 18.10 -9.54 8.43
N ALA A 40 16.87 -9.74 7.97
CA ALA A 40 16.23 -11.06 7.94
C ALA A 40 16.55 -11.88 6.67
N GLY A 41 17.43 -11.38 5.82
CA GLY A 41 17.91 -12.08 4.62
C GLY A 41 17.11 -11.80 3.34
N TYR A 42 16.26 -10.76 3.31
CA TYR A 42 15.53 -10.36 2.10
C TYR A 42 16.20 -9.15 1.42
N ASP A 43 16.24 -9.16 0.10
CA ASP A 43 16.46 -7.92 -0.65
C ASP A 43 15.17 -7.09 -0.65
N VAL A 44 15.31 -5.76 -0.59
CA VAL A 44 14.15 -4.85 -0.67
C VAL A 44 14.30 -3.92 -1.87
N ALA A 45 13.35 -3.99 -2.78
CA ALA A 45 13.20 -3.07 -3.90
C ALA A 45 12.13 -2.02 -3.55
N PHE A 46 12.39 -0.76 -3.86
CA PHE A 46 11.46 0.34 -3.57
C PHE A 46 11.64 1.48 -4.55
N TYR A 47 10.63 2.31 -4.67
CA TYR A 47 10.63 3.52 -5.49
C TYR A 47 9.57 4.49 -4.99
N ASP A 48 9.62 5.74 -5.44
CA ASP A 48 8.55 6.70 -5.21
C ASP A 48 7.57 6.71 -6.39
N HIS A 49 6.28 6.64 -6.09
CA HIS A 49 5.23 6.77 -7.10
C HIS A 49 5.29 8.13 -7.81
N VAL A 50 4.90 8.18 -9.06
CA VAL A 50 4.75 9.45 -9.80
C VAL A 50 4.00 10.48 -8.96
N GLY A 51 4.50 11.70 -8.88
CA GLY A 51 3.94 12.77 -8.07
C GLY A 51 4.16 12.65 -6.55
N HIS A 52 5.01 11.73 -6.11
CA HIS A 52 5.35 11.51 -4.69
C HIS A 52 6.85 11.49 -4.47
N GLY A 53 7.29 11.74 -3.23
CA GLY A 53 8.69 11.65 -2.84
C GLY A 53 9.61 12.46 -3.76
N THR A 54 10.59 11.80 -4.32
CA THR A 54 11.56 12.37 -5.27
C THR A 54 11.15 12.19 -6.74
N SER A 55 10.05 11.47 -7.00
CA SER A 55 9.57 11.23 -8.37
C SER A 55 8.97 12.47 -9.00
N GLU A 56 9.12 12.56 -10.33
CA GLU A 56 8.51 13.61 -11.14
C GLU A 56 6.98 13.53 -11.16
N GLY A 57 6.36 14.60 -11.62
CA GLY A 57 4.92 14.70 -11.81
C GLY A 57 4.23 15.64 -10.84
N PRO A 58 2.95 15.95 -11.07
CA PRO A 58 2.19 16.85 -10.22
C PRO A 58 1.99 16.26 -8.83
N ARG A 59 2.39 17.00 -7.78
CA ARG A 59 2.37 16.52 -6.39
C ARG A 59 1.00 16.01 -5.96
N ALA A 60 0.97 14.74 -5.53
CA ALA A 60 -0.19 14.02 -5.00
C ALA A 60 -1.42 13.96 -5.94
N ARG A 61 -1.29 14.43 -7.17
CA ARG A 61 -2.34 14.44 -8.18
C ARG A 61 -2.11 13.30 -9.17
N VAL A 62 -2.67 12.14 -8.89
CA VAL A 62 -2.37 10.90 -9.61
C VAL A 62 -3.65 10.13 -10.00
N ASP A 63 -3.56 9.37 -11.08
CA ASP A 63 -4.53 8.34 -11.43
C ASP A 63 -4.03 7.00 -10.89
N VAL A 64 -4.76 6.42 -9.92
CA VAL A 64 -4.34 5.17 -9.26
C VAL A 64 -4.30 3.99 -10.23
N GLY A 65 -5.17 3.99 -11.25
CA GLY A 65 -5.10 2.98 -12.32
C GLY A 65 -3.81 3.09 -13.15
N ALA A 66 -3.29 4.32 -13.36
CA ALA A 66 -1.97 4.50 -13.97
C ALA A 66 -0.85 4.00 -13.05
N LEU A 67 -0.95 4.24 -11.73
CA LEU A 67 0.04 3.74 -10.77
C LEU A 67 0.06 2.21 -10.70
N ILE A 68 -1.07 1.53 -10.86
CA ILE A 68 -1.13 0.06 -10.96
C ILE A 68 -0.33 -0.43 -12.17
N ARG A 69 -0.47 0.21 -13.34
CA ARG A 69 0.32 -0.13 -14.53
C ARG A 69 1.82 0.12 -14.31
N ASN A 70 2.17 1.27 -13.72
CA ASN A 70 3.55 1.61 -13.40
C ASN A 70 4.16 0.60 -12.41
N PHE A 71 3.36 0.08 -11.48
CA PHE A 71 3.81 -0.97 -10.55
C PHE A 71 4.11 -2.29 -11.26
N GLY A 72 3.37 -2.63 -12.33
CA GLY A 72 3.71 -3.75 -13.20
C GLY A 72 5.08 -3.58 -13.87
N ASP A 73 5.42 -2.35 -14.31
CA ASP A 73 6.76 -2.03 -14.82
C ASP A 73 7.82 -2.14 -13.72
N ALA A 74 7.51 -1.66 -12.50
CA ALA A 74 8.39 -1.80 -11.33
C ALA A 74 8.68 -3.26 -11.00
N ARG A 75 7.66 -4.14 -11.04
CA ARG A 75 7.83 -5.59 -10.85
C ARG A 75 8.79 -6.18 -11.88
N ARG A 76 8.58 -5.87 -13.16
CA ARG A 76 9.48 -6.38 -14.24
C ARG A 76 10.92 -5.89 -14.04
N ALA A 77 11.10 -4.62 -13.71
CA ALA A 77 12.42 -4.07 -13.42
C ALA A 77 13.05 -4.70 -12.16
N THR A 78 12.27 -4.94 -11.11
CA THR A 78 12.73 -5.62 -9.90
C THR A 78 13.19 -7.04 -10.22
N LEU A 79 12.39 -7.82 -10.94
CA LEU A 79 12.73 -9.20 -11.32
C LEU A 79 13.97 -9.28 -12.23
N ALA A 80 14.20 -8.29 -13.07
CA ALA A 80 15.40 -8.22 -13.93
C ALA A 80 16.70 -8.03 -13.13
N HIS A 81 16.61 -7.51 -11.89
CA HIS A 81 17.76 -7.24 -11.03
C HIS A 81 17.73 -8.06 -9.73
N ALA A 82 16.73 -8.89 -9.53
CA ALA A 82 16.61 -9.77 -8.37
C ALA A 82 17.68 -10.87 -8.42
N ARG A 83 18.22 -11.22 -7.22
CA ARG A 83 19.22 -12.27 -7.06
C ARG A 83 18.59 -13.67 -6.95
N THR A 84 17.26 -13.73 -6.73
CA THR A 84 16.46 -14.96 -6.68
C THR A 84 15.15 -14.78 -7.44
N PRO A 85 14.48 -15.86 -7.87
CA PRO A 85 13.19 -15.78 -8.55
C PRO A 85 12.03 -15.42 -7.61
N ASP A 86 12.22 -15.48 -6.31
CA ASP A 86 11.18 -15.34 -5.30
C ASP A 86 10.89 -13.85 -5.05
N LEU A 87 9.68 -13.44 -5.40
CA LEU A 87 9.20 -12.07 -5.23
C LEU A 87 8.03 -12.03 -4.25
N PHE A 88 8.11 -11.10 -3.31
CA PHE A 88 7.02 -10.70 -2.43
C PHE A 88 6.62 -9.26 -2.72
N LEU A 89 5.34 -8.95 -2.57
CA LEU A 89 4.85 -7.57 -2.64
C LEU A 89 4.50 -7.07 -1.24
N PHE A 90 4.85 -5.84 -0.99
CA PHE A 90 4.38 -5.09 0.17
C PHE A 90 3.67 -3.82 -0.30
N GLY A 91 2.45 -3.56 0.19
CA GLY A 91 1.73 -2.33 -0.12
C GLY A 91 1.03 -1.74 1.09
N HIS A 92 1.20 -0.43 1.29
CA HIS A 92 0.51 0.31 2.34
C HIS A 92 -0.52 1.28 1.75
N SER A 93 -1.72 1.35 2.34
CA SER A 93 -2.75 2.33 1.99
C SER A 93 -3.10 2.33 0.49
N MET A 94 -2.87 3.41 -0.24
CA MET A 94 -2.96 3.46 -1.71
C MET A 94 -2.05 2.42 -2.36
N GLY A 95 -0.81 2.25 -1.86
CA GLY A 95 0.10 1.18 -2.28
C GLY A 95 -0.46 -0.22 -2.03
N GLY A 96 -1.32 -0.37 -1.03
CA GLY A 96 -2.06 -1.60 -0.76
C GLY A 96 -3.09 -1.93 -1.85
N ILE A 97 -3.80 -0.93 -2.41
CA ILE A 97 -4.64 -1.13 -3.60
C ILE A 97 -3.78 -1.58 -4.78
N ILE A 98 -2.66 -0.90 -4.99
CA ILE A 98 -1.74 -1.15 -6.11
C ILE A 98 -1.15 -2.57 -6.03
N ALA A 99 -0.67 -2.97 -4.87
CA ALA A 99 -0.12 -4.31 -4.65
C ALA A 99 -1.20 -5.39 -4.80
N ALA A 100 -2.39 -5.21 -4.20
CA ALA A 100 -3.51 -6.15 -4.32
C ALA A 100 -3.96 -6.32 -5.79
N ALA A 101 -4.12 -5.20 -6.51
CA ALA A 101 -4.44 -5.25 -7.93
C ALA A 101 -3.38 -5.99 -8.75
N SER A 102 -2.09 -5.71 -8.49
CA SER A 102 -0.97 -6.38 -9.17
C SER A 102 -0.95 -7.88 -8.88
N THR A 103 -1.22 -8.30 -7.64
CA THR A 103 -1.29 -9.71 -7.24
C THR A 103 -2.42 -10.44 -7.97
N ILE A 104 -3.60 -9.84 -8.06
CA ILE A 104 -4.77 -10.43 -8.73
C ILE A 104 -4.56 -10.50 -10.26
N LEU A 105 -3.96 -9.46 -10.85
CA LEU A 105 -3.78 -9.37 -12.31
C LEU A 105 -2.65 -10.27 -12.82
N ASP A 106 -1.61 -10.47 -12.02
CA ASP A 106 -0.47 -11.30 -12.38
C ASP A 106 0.11 -11.99 -11.14
N PRO A 107 -0.37 -13.18 -10.77
CA PRO A 107 0.15 -13.95 -9.65
C PRO A 107 1.49 -14.64 -9.94
N THR A 108 2.01 -14.53 -11.17
CA THR A 108 3.22 -15.26 -11.57
C THR A 108 4.45 -14.77 -10.80
N ARG A 109 5.29 -15.72 -10.38
CA ARG A 109 6.53 -15.44 -9.61
C ARG A 109 6.29 -14.75 -8.26
N LEU A 110 5.06 -14.70 -7.77
CA LEU A 110 4.76 -14.20 -6.43
C LEU A 110 4.72 -15.35 -5.42
N ARG A 111 5.53 -15.23 -4.37
CA ARG A 111 5.50 -16.09 -3.21
C ARG A 111 4.43 -15.64 -2.21
N GLY A 112 4.25 -14.33 -2.07
CA GLY A 112 3.26 -13.77 -1.19
C GLY A 112 3.09 -12.26 -1.33
N THR A 113 2.02 -11.74 -0.72
CA THR A 113 1.71 -10.31 -0.68
C THR A 113 1.32 -9.89 0.73
N VAL A 114 1.92 -8.80 1.21
CA VAL A 114 1.56 -8.16 2.49
C VAL A 114 0.87 -6.83 2.20
N LEU A 115 -0.33 -6.67 2.75
CA LEU A 115 -1.14 -5.46 2.62
C LEU A 115 -1.31 -4.81 4.00
N SER A 116 -0.81 -3.60 4.17
CA SER A 116 -0.94 -2.81 5.39
C SER A 116 -1.99 -1.72 5.21
N ALA A 117 -3.07 -1.78 5.98
CA ALA A 117 -4.17 -0.82 5.95
C ALA A 117 -4.60 -0.45 4.51
N PRO A 118 -4.82 -1.43 3.60
CA PRO A 118 -5.05 -1.15 2.19
C PRO A 118 -6.30 -0.28 2.03
N ALA A 119 -6.20 0.82 1.28
CA ALA A 119 -7.27 1.80 1.09
C ALA A 119 -8.37 1.29 0.15
N LEU A 120 -8.85 0.06 0.36
CA LEU A 120 -9.90 -0.57 -0.47
C LEU A 120 -11.25 0.15 -0.35
N ARG A 121 -11.48 0.85 0.76
CA ARG A 121 -12.59 1.79 0.99
C ARG A 121 -12.07 3.08 1.62
N PRO A 122 -11.42 3.98 0.81
CA PRO A 122 -10.73 5.16 1.36
C PRO A 122 -11.70 6.26 1.82
N LEU A 123 -12.87 6.35 1.22
CA LEU A 123 -13.91 7.34 1.54
C LEU A 123 -15.26 6.61 1.60
N PRO A 124 -15.60 6.00 2.75
CA PRO A 124 -16.75 5.08 2.85
C PRO A 124 -18.10 5.73 2.56
N HIS A 125 -18.17 7.08 2.61
CA HIS A 125 -19.39 7.84 2.30
C HIS A 125 -19.56 8.18 0.81
N VAL A 126 -18.55 7.86 -0.03
CA VAL A 126 -18.58 8.10 -1.47
C VAL A 126 -18.68 6.76 -2.21
N SER A 127 -19.82 6.50 -2.84
CA SER A 127 -20.01 5.27 -3.61
C SER A 127 -19.16 5.27 -4.89
N PRO A 128 -18.74 4.08 -5.38
CA PRO A 128 -18.02 3.95 -6.65
C PRO A 128 -18.79 4.54 -7.84
N SER A 129 -20.11 4.41 -7.85
CA SER A 129 -20.96 5.01 -8.89
C SER A 129 -20.88 6.54 -8.88
N ARG A 130 -20.82 7.15 -7.70
CA ARG A 130 -20.63 8.61 -7.56
C ARG A 130 -19.24 9.03 -8.01
N ALA A 131 -18.20 8.32 -7.62
CA ALA A 131 -16.82 8.55 -8.06
C ALA A 131 -16.73 8.47 -9.61
N ARG A 132 -17.37 7.46 -10.21
CA ARG A 132 -17.41 7.28 -11.68
C ARG A 132 -18.06 8.47 -12.40
N ARG A 133 -19.15 9.02 -11.86
CA ARG A 133 -19.80 10.23 -12.42
C ARG A 133 -18.93 11.48 -12.33
N LEU A 134 -18.02 11.53 -11.36
CA LEU A 134 -17.09 12.65 -11.18
C LEU A 134 -15.84 12.56 -12.07
N LEU A 135 -15.55 11.42 -12.70
CA LEU A 135 -14.36 11.25 -13.54
C LEU A 135 -14.21 12.28 -14.66
N PRO A 136 -15.25 12.69 -15.40
CA PRO A 136 -15.09 13.74 -16.42
C PRO A 136 -14.60 15.06 -15.81
N VAL A 137 -15.16 15.47 -14.67
CA VAL A 137 -14.72 16.67 -13.93
C VAL A 137 -13.29 16.48 -13.41
N ALA A 138 -12.98 15.31 -12.87
CA ALA A 138 -11.65 14.97 -12.38
C ALA A 138 -10.57 15.02 -13.47
N ARG A 139 -10.92 14.73 -14.72
CA ARG A 139 -10.00 14.83 -15.87
C ARG A 139 -9.79 16.27 -16.34
N ILE A 140 -10.82 17.11 -16.26
CA ILE A 140 -10.74 18.53 -16.68
C ILE A 140 -10.05 19.37 -15.59
N SER A 141 -10.38 19.14 -14.32
CA SER A 141 -9.86 19.88 -13.16
C SER A 141 -9.25 18.93 -12.12
N PRO A 142 -8.16 18.21 -12.46
CA PRO A 142 -7.66 17.09 -11.66
C PRO A 142 -7.16 17.48 -10.27
N GLY A 143 -6.80 18.75 -10.07
CA GLY A 143 -6.29 19.29 -8.79
C GLY A 143 -7.35 19.82 -7.85
N LEU A 144 -8.65 19.80 -8.21
CA LEU A 144 -9.71 20.25 -7.31
C LEU A 144 -9.70 19.39 -6.03
N VAL A 145 -9.56 20.04 -4.87
CA VAL A 145 -9.53 19.34 -3.57
C VAL A 145 -10.95 18.93 -3.16
N VAL A 146 -11.14 17.68 -2.79
CA VAL A 146 -12.44 17.07 -2.45
C VAL A 146 -12.50 16.46 -1.05
N ALA A 147 -11.36 16.30 -0.39
CA ALA A 147 -11.27 15.80 0.98
C ALA A 147 -10.05 16.40 1.69
N LYS A 148 -10.06 16.40 3.02
CA LYS A 148 -8.91 16.79 3.83
C LYS A 148 -7.79 15.76 3.70
N GLY A 149 -6.54 16.23 3.70
CA GLY A 149 -5.36 15.40 3.89
C GLY A 149 -5.08 15.13 5.38
N ALA A 150 -4.12 14.25 5.67
CA ALA A 150 -3.78 13.88 7.05
C ALA A 150 -3.36 15.10 7.89
N SER A 151 -2.58 16.02 7.34
CA SER A 151 -2.14 17.26 8.01
C SER A 151 -3.26 18.28 8.28
N GLU A 152 -4.42 18.12 7.64
CA GLU A 152 -5.58 19.02 7.82
C GLU A 152 -6.61 18.46 8.80
N MET A 153 -6.37 17.27 9.37
CA MET A 153 -7.26 16.66 10.35
C MET A 153 -6.94 17.17 11.76
N GLN A 154 -7.98 17.32 12.59
CA GLN A 154 -7.82 17.82 13.97
C GLN A 154 -7.11 16.81 14.90
N VAL A 155 -7.24 15.53 14.58
CA VAL A 155 -6.60 14.42 15.30
C VAL A 155 -5.70 13.71 14.30
N SER A 156 -4.48 13.37 14.72
CA SER A 156 -3.57 12.59 13.87
C SER A 156 -4.23 11.29 13.47
N PRO A 157 -4.42 11.04 12.16
CA PRO A 157 -4.99 9.78 11.71
C PRO A 157 -3.92 8.71 11.45
N LEU A 158 -2.63 9.08 11.50
CA LEU A 158 -1.53 8.23 11.07
C LEU A 158 -1.18 7.16 12.10
N SER A 159 -0.93 7.59 13.34
CA SER A 159 -0.55 6.72 14.45
C SER A 159 -1.02 7.32 15.78
N ARG A 160 -1.15 6.48 16.80
CA ARG A 160 -1.34 6.90 18.20
C ARG A 160 -0.12 7.59 18.77
N ASP A 161 1.08 7.39 18.18
CA ASP A 161 2.25 8.17 18.49
C ASP A 161 2.18 9.53 17.76
N PRO A 162 2.04 10.66 18.50
CA PRO A 162 1.95 12.00 17.91
C PRO A 162 3.25 12.44 17.22
N GLN A 163 4.39 11.77 17.49
CA GLN A 163 5.65 12.08 16.81
C GLN A 163 5.55 11.74 15.30
N VAL A 164 4.83 10.68 14.95
CA VAL A 164 4.64 10.26 13.56
C VAL A 164 3.98 11.36 12.71
N GLN A 165 2.98 12.07 13.28
CA GLN A 165 2.37 13.21 12.57
C GLN A 165 3.35 14.39 12.47
N ARG A 166 4.08 14.70 13.52
CA ARG A 166 5.10 15.78 13.48
C ARG A 166 6.17 15.51 12.44
N ASP A 167 6.65 14.26 12.35
CA ASP A 167 7.65 13.84 11.37
C ASP A 167 7.08 13.93 9.95
N PHE A 168 5.83 13.51 9.75
CA PHE A 168 5.14 13.64 8.46
C PHE A 168 5.02 15.12 8.05
N ASP A 169 4.63 16.00 8.97
CA ASP A 169 4.43 17.42 8.69
C ASP A 169 5.76 18.17 8.47
N ALA A 170 6.84 17.73 9.11
CA ALA A 170 8.18 18.29 8.95
C ALA A 170 8.90 17.81 7.68
N ASP A 171 8.53 16.66 7.13
CA ASP A 171 9.19 16.07 5.97
C ASP A 171 8.84 16.85 4.68
N PRO A 172 9.84 17.40 3.96
CA PRO A 172 9.59 18.15 2.73
C PRO A 172 9.10 17.28 1.55
N LEU A 173 9.25 15.95 1.63
CA LEU A 173 8.85 15.02 0.58
C LEU A 173 7.40 14.53 0.73
N THR A 174 6.76 14.75 1.88
CA THR A 174 5.33 14.45 2.06
C THR A 174 4.45 15.55 1.48
N TYR A 175 3.23 15.20 1.12
CA TYR A 175 2.23 16.18 0.67
C TYR A 175 1.25 16.47 1.80
N LYS A 176 1.10 17.76 2.14
CA LYS A 176 0.32 18.23 3.30
C LYS A 176 -1.05 18.80 2.94
N GLY A 177 -1.34 18.90 1.64
CA GLY A 177 -2.63 19.41 1.18
C GLY A 177 -3.74 18.36 1.14
N GLY A 178 -4.94 18.82 0.82
CA GLY A 178 -6.10 17.94 0.68
C GLY A 178 -6.04 17.02 -0.53
N VAL A 179 -6.96 16.07 -0.60
CA VAL A 179 -7.00 15.03 -1.64
C VAL A 179 -7.56 15.60 -2.94
N PRO A 180 -6.80 15.62 -4.05
CA PRO A 180 -7.29 16.02 -5.37
C PRO A 180 -8.38 15.07 -5.88
N ILE A 181 -9.35 15.62 -6.60
CA ILE A 181 -10.51 14.86 -7.13
C ILE A 181 -10.09 13.68 -8.02
N LEU A 182 -9.05 13.83 -8.84
CA LEU A 182 -8.55 12.74 -9.69
C LEU A 182 -8.05 11.58 -8.82
N THR A 183 -7.24 11.88 -7.83
CA THR A 183 -6.68 10.88 -6.92
C THR A 183 -7.78 10.20 -6.10
N GLY A 184 -8.65 10.99 -5.47
CA GLY A 184 -9.74 10.45 -4.65
C GLY A 184 -10.72 9.59 -5.46
N ALA A 185 -11.15 10.06 -6.63
CA ALA A 185 -12.08 9.32 -7.48
C ALA A 185 -11.45 8.01 -8.00
N THR A 186 -10.21 8.04 -8.50
CA THR A 186 -9.55 6.84 -9.01
C THR A 186 -9.17 5.88 -7.90
N MET A 187 -8.84 6.35 -6.70
CA MET A 187 -8.59 5.51 -5.53
C MET A 187 -9.84 4.71 -5.15
N ILE A 188 -11.01 5.36 -5.08
CA ILE A 188 -12.29 4.69 -4.81
C ILE A 188 -12.59 3.64 -5.88
N LEU A 189 -12.43 3.98 -7.15
CA LEU A 189 -12.74 3.08 -8.26
C LEU A 189 -11.80 1.88 -8.31
N GLN A 190 -10.51 2.07 -8.07
CA GLN A 190 -9.55 0.97 -8.06
C GLN A 190 -9.70 0.10 -6.82
N GLY A 191 -10.02 0.67 -5.65
CA GLY A 191 -10.36 -0.11 -4.45
C GLY A 191 -11.60 -0.98 -4.67
N ASP A 192 -12.65 -0.45 -5.29
CA ASP A 192 -13.86 -1.20 -5.66
C ASP A 192 -13.56 -2.31 -6.67
N GLU A 193 -12.75 -2.04 -7.69
CA GLU A 193 -12.32 -3.04 -8.69
C GLU A 193 -11.54 -4.19 -8.06
N VAL A 194 -10.65 -3.90 -7.11
CA VAL A 194 -9.92 -4.92 -6.34
C VAL A 194 -10.89 -5.76 -5.52
N LEU A 195 -11.87 -5.15 -4.83
CA LEU A 195 -12.87 -5.88 -4.08
C LEU A 195 -13.73 -6.80 -4.95
N GLN A 196 -14.13 -6.32 -6.14
CA GLN A 196 -14.93 -7.11 -7.09
C GLN A 196 -14.17 -8.30 -7.70
N ARG A 197 -12.83 -8.26 -7.67
CA ARG A 197 -11.97 -9.32 -8.22
C ARG A 197 -11.22 -10.11 -7.14
N ALA A 198 -11.51 -9.88 -5.88
CA ALA A 198 -10.84 -10.57 -4.77
C ALA A 198 -11.06 -12.09 -4.81
N ASP A 199 -12.14 -12.55 -5.45
CA ASP A 199 -12.44 -13.95 -5.76
C ASP A 199 -11.40 -14.64 -6.66
N ARG A 200 -10.53 -13.86 -7.33
CA ARG A 200 -9.44 -14.37 -8.20
C ARG A 200 -8.10 -14.47 -7.50
N LEU A 201 -8.04 -14.11 -6.22
CA LEU A 201 -6.80 -14.11 -5.46
C LEU A 201 -6.37 -15.56 -5.16
N THR A 202 -5.20 -15.95 -5.68
CA THR A 202 -4.60 -17.28 -5.49
C THR A 202 -3.26 -17.24 -4.76
N THR A 203 -2.63 -16.06 -4.68
CA THR A 203 -1.35 -15.87 -3.99
C THR A 203 -1.55 -15.76 -2.49
N PRO A 204 -0.71 -16.42 -1.65
CA PRO A 204 -0.70 -16.21 -0.21
C PRO A 204 -0.69 -14.71 0.13
N THR A 205 -1.61 -14.27 0.99
CA THR A 205 -1.76 -12.85 1.27
C THR A 205 -2.05 -12.59 2.75
N LEU A 206 -1.17 -11.79 3.37
CA LEU A 206 -1.38 -11.25 4.71
C LEU A 206 -1.93 -9.84 4.63
N VAL A 207 -3.13 -9.62 5.14
CA VAL A 207 -3.72 -8.29 5.31
C VAL A 207 -3.62 -7.90 6.77
N MET A 208 -3.07 -6.73 7.06
CA MET A 208 -2.98 -6.15 8.40
C MET A 208 -3.74 -4.82 8.42
N HIS A 209 -4.54 -4.56 9.46
CA HIS A 209 -5.35 -3.33 9.53
C HIS A 209 -5.58 -2.90 10.98
N GLY A 210 -5.48 -1.61 11.27
CA GLY A 210 -5.78 -1.04 12.57
C GLY A 210 -7.29 -0.92 12.80
N SER A 211 -7.78 -1.29 14.00
CA SER A 211 -9.21 -1.16 14.28
C SER A 211 -9.66 0.29 14.48
N GLY A 212 -8.72 1.20 14.78
CA GLY A 212 -8.93 2.65 14.92
C GLY A 212 -8.57 3.46 13.68
N ASP A 213 -8.34 2.83 12.52
CA ASP A 213 -7.98 3.53 11.28
C ASP A 213 -9.10 4.49 10.83
N LEU A 214 -8.73 5.77 10.66
CA LEU A 214 -9.62 6.85 10.23
C LEU A 214 -9.51 7.20 8.74
N LEU A 215 -8.51 6.65 8.03
CA LEU A 215 -8.23 6.94 6.62
C LEU A 215 -8.71 5.85 5.67
N ALA A 216 -8.62 4.59 6.10
CA ALA A 216 -9.06 3.44 5.33
C ALA A 216 -10.04 2.61 6.16
N ASP A 217 -11.22 2.36 5.63
CA ASP A 217 -12.25 1.60 6.34
C ASP A 217 -11.87 0.11 6.43
N LEU A 218 -11.70 -0.39 7.65
CA LEU A 218 -11.42 -1.81 7.96
C LEU A 218 -12.39 -2.78 7.27
N ARG A 219 -13.64 -2.36 7.00
CA ARG A 219 -14.60 -3.18 6.25
C ARG A 219 -14.08 -3.55 4.86
N GLY A 220 -13.27 -2.70 4.21
CA GLY A 220 -12.63 -3.02 2.94
C GLY A 220 -11.73 -4.25 3.05
N SER A 221 -10.87 -4.32 4.06
CA SER A 221 -10.01 -5.49 4.32
C SER A 221 -10.81 -6.75 4.68
N ARG A 222 -11.87 -6.61 5.48
CA ARG A 222 -12.76 -7.74 5.82
C ARG A 222 -13.47 -8.29 4.59
N ASP A 223 -13.99 -7.41 3.73
CA ASP A 223 -14.71 -7.81 2.51
C ASP A 223 -13.75 -8.47 1.51
N PHE A 224 -12.53 -7.95 1.37
CA PHE A 224 -11.48 -8.53 0.51
C PHE A 224 -11.14 -9.97 0.93
N VAL A 225 -10.82 -10.19 2.20
CA VAL A 225 -10.47 -11.52 2.71
C VAL A 225 -11.66 -12.47 2.65
N ARG A 226 -12.89 -11.98 2.94
CA ARG A 226 -14.11 -12.78 2.83
C ARG A 226 -14.37 -13.23 1.39
N ALA A 227 -14.20 -12.34 0.41
CA ALA A 227 -14.42 -12.67 -1.00
C ALA A 227 -13.39 -13.68 -1.51
N ALA A 228 -12.10 -13.50 -1.17
CA ALA A 228 -11.04 -14.42 -1.54
C ALA A 228 -11.27 -15.83 -0.97
N ARG A 229 -11.55 -15.94 0.34
CA ARG A 229 -11.83 -17.23 1.00
C ARG A 229 -13.16 -17.85 0.56
N GLY A 230 -14.16 -17.02 0.22
CA GLY A 230 -15.45 -17.51 -0.28
C GLY A 230 -15.35 -18.21 -1.62
N ALA A 231 -14.44 -17.73 -2.50
CA ALA A 231 -14.19 -18.36 -3.80
C ALA A 231 -13.23 -19.55 -3.69
N HIS A 232 -12.25 -19.47 -2.78
CA HIS A 232 -11.21 -20.46 -2.56
C HIS A 232 -11.11 -20.74 -1.06
N PRO A 233 -11.86 -21.74 -0.52
CA PRO A 233 -11.87 -22.02 0.93
C PRO A 233 -10.49 -22.34 1.52
N ASP A 234 -9.60 -22.94 0.72
CA ASP A 234 -8.23 -23.28 1.10
C ASP A 234 -7.22 -22.15 0.79
N ALA A 235 -7.70 -20.97 0.35
CA ALA A 235 -6.82 -19.85 0.06
C ALA A 235 -6.07 -19.40 1.32
N ASP A 236 -4.75 -19.30 1.19
CA ASP A 236 -3.89 -18.76 2.24
C ASP A 236 -3.97 -17.22 2.28
N VAL A 237 -5.08 -16.75 2.80
CA VAL A 237 -5.38 -15.31 2.92
C VAL A 237 -5.78 -15.00 4.35
N HIS A 238 -5.00 -14.20 5.04
CA HIS A 238 -5.21 -13.90 6.44
C HIS A 238 -5.49 -12.42 6.67
N LEU A 239 -6.38 -12.11 7.62
CA LEU A 239 -6.60 -10.77 8.13
C LEU A 239 -6.16 -10.72 9.59
N ARG A 240 -5.16 -9.88 9.88
CA ARG A 240 -4.75 -9.50 11.23
C ARG A 240 -5.28 -8.10 11.54
N ILE A 241 -6.16 -8.01 12.50
CA ILE A 241 -6.63 -6.73 13.04
C ILE A 241 -5.77 -6.38 14.25
N VAL A 242 -5.20 -5.16 14.23
CA VAL A 242 -4.41 -4.61 15.34
C VAL A 242 -5.33 -3.69 16.13
N ASP A 243 -5.65 -4.11 17.36
CA ASP A 243 -6.64 -3.42 18.16
C ASP A 243 -6.20 -2.02 18.58
N GLY A 244 -7.07 -1.03 18.40
CA GLY A 244 -6.81 0.38 18.67
C GLY A 244 -5.82 1.06 17.74
N ALA A 245 -5.05 0.34 16.93
CA ALA A 245 -4.07 0.94 16.02
C ALA A 245 -4.73 1.77 14.92
N TYR A 246 -4.02 2.83 14.50
CA TYR A 246 -4.44 3.71 13.42
C TYR A 246 -3.91 3.24 12.08
N HIS A 247 -3.68 4.16 11.14
CA HIS A 247 -3.41 3.84 9.74
C HIS A 247 -2.01 3.28 9.49
N GLU A 248 -0.97 3.90 10.08
CA GLU A 248 0.43 3.53 9.85
C GLU A 248 0.91 2.48 10.87
N LEU A 249 0.53 1.22 10.69
CA LEU A 249 0.75 0.14 11.64
C LEU A 249 2.19 -0.02 12.12
N PHE A 250 3.18 0.23 11.24
CA PHE A 250 4.61 0.05 11.57
C PHE A 250 5.19 1.23 12.34
N ASN A 251 4.45 2.34 12.39
CA ASN A 251 4.74 3.53 13.18
C ASN A 251 3.90 3.58 14.47
N GLU A 252 3.11 2.56 14.75
CA GLU A 252 2.44 2.36 16.03
C GLU A 252 3.41 1.83 17.09
N PRO A 253 3.11 1.94 18.40
CA PRO A 253 3.92 1.33 19.46
C PRO A 253 4.18 -0.18 19.26
N GLU A 254 3.23 -0.89 18.66
CA GLU A 254 3.35 -2.31 18.32
C GLU A 254 4.16 -2.58 17.04
N GLY A 255 4.51 -1.54 16.30
CA GLY A 255 5.16 -1.62 14.99
C GLY A 255 6.34 -2.60 14.90
N PRO A 256 7.31 -2.59 15.83
CA PRO A 256 8.41 -3.56 15.82
C PRO A 256 7.94 -5.03 15.94
N GLY A 257 6.85 -5.28 16.66
CA GLY A 257 6.21 -6.60 16.75
C GLY A 257 5.58 -7.00 15.42
N LEU A 258 4.86 -6.08 14.79
CA LEU A 258 4.19 -6.32 13.52
C LEU A 258 5.18 -6.57 12.37
N ILE A 259 6.34 -5.90 12.38
CA ILE A 259 7.43 -6.15 11.43
C ILE A 259 7.99 -7.57 11.62
N ARG A 260 8.18 -8.03 12.86
CA ARG A 260 8.61 -9.41 13.12
C ARG A 260 7.62 -10.44 12.60
N ASP A 261 6.31 -10.19 12.79
CA ASP A 261 5.27 -11.08 12.28
C ASP A 261 5.26 -11.18 10.76
N ILE A 262 5.52 -10.06 10.05
CA ILE A 262 5.71 -10.07 8.60
C ILE A 262 6.91 -10.94 8.22
N ILE A 263 8.05 -10.79 8.89
CA ILE A 263 9.26 -11.55 8.59
C ILE A 263 9.03 -13.06 8.81
N ILE A 264 8.32 -13.43 9.87
CA ILE A 264 7.92 -14.83 10.12
C ILE A 264 7.04 -15.33 8.99
N TRP A 265 5.99 -14.59 8.66
CA TRP A 265 5.06 -14.96 7.60
C TRP A 265 5.75 -15.11 6.24
N LEU A 266 6.63 -14.18 5.85
CA LEU A 266 7.42 -14.29 4.62
C LEU A 266 8.31 -15.55 4.61
N GLY A 267 8.80 -15.96 5.78
CA GLY A 267 9.65 -17.16 5.93
C GLY A 267 8.90 -18.47 5.81
N GLU A 268 7.60 -18.47 5.96
CA GLU A 268 6.71 -19.62 5.82
C GLU A 268 6.24 -19.84 4.38
N HIS A 269 6.44 -18.84 3.51
CA HIS A 269 6.03 -18.81 2.10
C HIS A 269 7.23 -18.66 1.16
#